data_85ecbaec4fdab757d95f41c925ef2b42
#
_entry.id   85ecbaec4fdab757d95f41c925ef2b42
#
_cell.length_a   1.000
_cell.length_b   1.000
_cell.length_c   1.000
_cell.angle_alpha   90.00
_cell.angle_beta   90.00
_cell.angle_gamma   90.00
#
_symmetry.space_group_name_H-M   'P 1'
#
loop_
_entity.id
_entity.type
_entity.pdbx_description
1 polymer ?
#
loop_
_entity_poly.entity_id
_entity_poly.type
_entity_poly.pdbx_seq_one_letter_code
_entity_poly.pdbx_strand_id
1 'polypeptide(L)'
;MSNYLTKSMAIAALVLVITSCVDSSSPNSAAPDWSSPAGENSVSPNLSLDINGLPILSWLKVSSDSVALEYSRWELDGWGLPIMVANGQDWLVNRADFPSVVQLNESLWAAHWLVMTDPAVFAYDVLVSLSRDGGVTWEPPFKPHTDGTLSEHGFVSFFTEGDDVGVVWLDGREMEAGHGHKEMSEPNQGELKGMTIRSTKVTADGSIFQDQIIDNLVCDCCQTDIAQSNQGPILVFRNRTENERRDIYYSRMTNGRWSESQPVAIDDWNIAGCPVNGPSVAANGQTTAVAWYTKAKGYGEVKLALSKTGDGL
;
A
#
# COMPACT_ATOMS: atom_id res chain seq x y z
N MET A 1 -16.39 -22.96 96.16
CA MET A 1 -15.13 -22.25 96.12
C MET A 1 -14.10 -23.21 95.61
N SER A 2 -13.68 -23.13 94.46
CA SER A 2 -12.35 -23.51 93.87
C SER A 2 -12.49 -23.60 92.36
N ASN A 3 -11.81 -22.69 91.71
CA ASN A 3 -11.73 -22.58 90.28
C ASN A 3 -10.72 -23.60 89.73
N TYR A 4 -11.07 -24.38 88.75
CA TYR A 4 -10.14 -25.16 87.95
C TYR A 4 -10.10 -24.56 86.56
N LEU A 5 -8.96 -23.95 86.22
CA LEU A 5 -8.59 -23.50 84.88
C LEU A 5 -8.12 -24.71 84.06
N THR A 6 -8.85 -25.06 83.06
CA THR A 6 -8.40 -26.02 82.04
C THR A 6 -7.72 -25.25 80.91
N LYS A 7 -6.43 -25.48 80.76
CA LYS A 7 -5.65 -25.02 79.65
C LYS A 7 -5.85 -25.93 78.41
N SER A 8 -6.52 -25.43 77.39
CA SER A 8 -6.55 -26.09 76.06
C SER A 8 -5.29 -25.79 75.28
N MET A 9 -4.52 -26.80 75.03
CA MET A 9 -3.40 -26.71 74.03
C MET A 9 -3.99 -26.90 72.66
N ALA A 10 -3.90 -25.81 71.80
CA ALA A 10 -4.20 -25.88 70.41
C ALA A 10 -2.93 -26.39 69.65
N ILE A 11 -3.04 -27.56 69.05
CA ILE A 11 -2.04 -28.10 68.14
C ILE A 11 -2.32 -27.48 66.77
N ALA A 12 -1.45 -26.59 66.32
CA ALA A 12 -1.46 -26.06 64.99
C ALA A 12 -0.83 -27.07 64.02
N ALA A 13 -1.61 -27.75 63.22
CA ALA A 13 -1.14 -28.58 62.12
C ALA A 13 -0.70 -27.69 60.96
N LEU A 14 0.59 -27.60 60.71
CA LEU A 14 1.18 -26.93 59.55
C LEU A 14 0.98 -27.82 58.33
N VAL A 15 0.01 -27.50 57.47
CA VAL A 15 -0.15 -28.17 56.18
C VAL A 15 0.81 -27.52 55.18
N LEU A 16 1.89 -28.24 54.86
CA LEU A 16 2.83 -27.89 53.79
C LEU A 16 2.16 -28.19 52.44
N VAL A 17 1.66 -27.17 51.76
CA VAL A 17 1.19 -27.29 50.39
C VAL A 17 2.42 -27.25 49.51
N ILE A 18 2.86 -28.40 49.01
CA ILE A 18 3.88 -28.48 47.96
C ILE A 18 3.17 -28.15 46.63
N THR A 19 3.24 -26.90 46.21
CA THR A 19 2.92 -26.55 44.84
C THR A 19 4.02 -27.07 43.93
N SER A 20 3.80 -28.26 43.36
CA SER A 20 4.60 -28.70 42.21
C SER A 20 4.26 -27.74 41.04
N CYS A 21 5.22 -26.91 40.64
CA CYS A 21 5.21 -26.32 39.33
C CYS A 21 5.19 -27.44 38.29
N VAL A 22 4.03 -27.71 37.74
CA VAL A 22 3.91 -28.48 36.51
C VAL A 22 4.49 -27.57 35.43
N ASP A 23 5.71 -27.81 35.01
CA ASP A 23 6.22 -27.28 33.75
C ASP A 23 5.31 -27.79 32.64
N SER A 24 4.32 -26.96 32.31
CA SER A 24 3.64 -27.09 31.03
C SER A 24 4.65 -26.69 29.95
N SER A 25 5.51 -27.63 29.57
CA SER A 25 6.23 -27.56 28.32
C SER A 25 5.17 -27.59 27.23
N SER A 26 4.74 -26.39 26.84
CA SER A 26 4.07 -26.22 25.55
C SER A 26 4.94 -26.89 24.50
N PRO A 27 4.37 -27.66 23.57
CA PRO A 27 5.15 -28.20 22.49
C PRO A 27 5.91 -27.03 21.85
N ASN A 28 7.22 -27.16 21.74
CA ASN A 28 8.09 -26.21 21.05
C ASN A 28 7.48 -25.98 19.65
N SER A 29 6.59 -25.01 19.49
CA SER A 29 6.32 -24.50 18.16
C SER A 29 7.61 -23.83 17.74
N ALA A 30 8.32 -24.40 16.78
CA ALA A 30 9.44 -23.73 16.16
C ALA A 30 8.98 -22.32 15.79
N ALA A 31 9.81 -21.31 16.07
CA ALA A 31 9.49 -19.97 15.64
C ALA A 31 9.27 -19.99 14.10
N PRO A 32 8.29 -19.23 13.58
CA PRO A 32 8.05 -19.17 12.16
C PRO A 32 9.36 -18.86 11.41
N ASP A 33 9.56 -19.49 10.25
CA ASP A 33 10.70 -19.16 9.40
C ASP A 33 10.42 -17.86 8.64
N TRP A 34 11.01 -16.78 9.11
CA TRP A 34 10.93 -15.45 8.51
C TRP A 34 11.92 -15.23 7.37
N SER A 35 12.64 -16.27 6.93
CA SER A 35 13.52 -16.16 5.77
C SER A 35 12.76 -15.66 4.56
N SER A 36 13.35 -14.70 3.82
CA SER A 36 12.72 -14.15 2.63
C SER A 36 12.47 -15.24 1.57
N PRO A 37 11.26 -15.32 0.96
CA PRO A 37 10.99 -16.22 -0.14
C PRO A 37 11.65 -15.74 -1.45
N ALA A 38 12.01 -14.45 -1.52
CA ALA A 38 12.65 -13.85 -2.67
C ALA A 38 14.12 -14.29 -2.73
N GLY A 39 14.53 -14.86 -3.86
CA GLY A 39 15.89 -15.31 -4.08
C GLY A 39 16.85 -14.16 -4.47
N GLU A 40 18.07 -14.53 -4.89
CA GLU A 40 19.04 -13.55 -5.39
C GLU A 40 18.51 -12.74 -6.56
N ASN A 41 19.01 -11.51 -6.73
CA ASN A 41 18.59 -10.55 -7.76
C ASN A 41 17.10 -10.15 -7.68
N SER A 42 16.50 -10.22 -6.50
CA SER A 42 15.17 -9.72 -6.22
C SER A 42 15.24 -8.28 -5.74
N VAL A 43 14.38 -7.41 -6.30
CA VAL A 43 14.34 -5.97 -6.02
C VAL A 43 12.90 -5.47 -5.95
N SER A 44 12.69 -4.22 -5.54
CA SER A 44 11.38 -3.55 -5.50
C SER A 44 10.32 -4.36 -4.76
N PRO A 45 10.57 -4.74 -3.49
CA PRO A 45 9.60 -5.51 -2.71
C PRO A 45 8.39 -4.66 -2.35
N ASN A 46 7.22 -5.30 -2.32
CA ASN A 46 5.99 -4.73 -1.76
C ASN A 46 5.29 -5.74 -0.87
N LEU A 47 4.75 -5.26 0.26
CA LEU A 47 3.92 -6.06 1.17
C LEU A 47 2.46 -5.61 1.08
N SER A 48 1.58 -6.56 0.84
CA SER A 48 0.14 -6.41 0.98
C SER A 48 -0.41 -7.45 1.96
N LEU A 49 -1.69 -7.37 2.25
CA LEU A 49 -2.37 -8.37 3.08
C LEU A 49 -3.38 -9.14 2.25
N ASP A 50 -3.52 -10.43 2.54
CA ASP A 50 -4.65 -11.21 2.05
C ASP A 50 -5.94 -10.84 2.81
N ILE A 51 -7.08 -11.40 2.39
CA ILE A 51 -8.39 -11.15 3.02
C ILE A 51 -8.48 -11.65 4.46
N ASN A 52 -7.55 -12.49 4.92
CA ASN A 52 -7.44 -13.00 6.28
C ASN A 52 -6.44 -12.18 7.12
N GLY A 53 -5.80 -11.17 6.52
CA GLY A 53 -4.78 -10.35 7.16
C GLY A 53 -3.39 -11.00 7.18
N LEU A 54 -3.14 -12.02 6.37
CA LEU A 54 -1.82 -12.64 6.23
C LEU A 54 -1.00 -11.93 5.16
N PRO A 55 0.34 -11.82 5.35
CA PRO A 55 1.20 -11.12 4.41
C PRO A 55 1.28 -11.79 3.02
N ILE A 56 1.26 -10.96 1.99
CA ILE A 56 1.66 -11.26 0.62
C ILE A 56 2.89 -10.42 0.32
N LEU A 57 4.00 -11.04 -0.06
CA LEU A 57 5.21 -10.35 -0.50
C LEU A 57 5.33 -10.51 -2.01
N SER A 58 5.43 -9.40 -2.74
CA SER A 58 5.73 -9.37 -4.17
C SER A 58 7.07 -8.68 -4.43
N TRP A 59 7.73 -9.01 -5.54
CA TRP A 59 9.03 -8.44 -5.93
C TRP A 59 9.29 -8.61 -7.41
N LEU A 60 10.22 -7.83 -7.93
CA LEU A 60 10.79 -8.07 -9.25
C LEU A 60 12.00 -8.99 -9.15
N LYS A 61 12.02 -10.03 -9.95
CA LYS A 61 13.17 -10.90 -10.20
C LYS A 61 13.88 -10.44 -11.47
N VAL A 62 15.11 -9.94 -11.33
CA VAL A 62 15.88 -9.42 -12.45
C VAL A 62 16.85 -10.47 -12.96
N SER A 63 16.86 -10.71 -14.27
CA SER A 63 17.83 -11.55 -14.98
C SER A 63 18.56 -10.75 -16.07
N SER A 64 19.49 -11.37 -16.79
CA SER A 64 20.22 -10.72 -17.88
C SER A 64 19.30 -10.25 -19.01
N ASP A 65 18.21 -10.96 -19.27
CA ASP A 65 17.41 -10.81 -20.49
C ASP A 65 15.95 -10.48 -20.21
N SER A 66 15.51 -10.50 -18.95
CA SER A 66 14.13 -10.25 -18.59
C SER A 66 13.96 -9.87 -17.13
N VAL A 67 12.79 -9.30 -16.81
CA VAL A 67 12.31 -9.04 -15.46
C VAL A 67 11.02 -9.81 -15.26
N ALA A 68 10.85 -10.45 -14.12
CA ALA A 68 9.62 -11.14 -13.76
C ALA A 68 9.02 -10.54 -12.48
N LEU A 69 7.70 -10.43 -12.42
CA LEU A 69 6.96 -10.17 -11.19
C LEU A 69 6.62 -11.50 -10.53
N GLU A 70 7.14 -11.68 -9.34
CA GLU A 70 6.89 -12.86 -8.50
C GLU A 70 6.26 -12.43 -7.18
N TYR A 71 5.53 -13.35 -6.56
CA TYR A 71 5.03 -13.16 -5.20
C TYR A 71 5.01 -14.47 -4.42
N SER A 72 4.94 -14.35 -3.09
CA SER A 72 4.69 -15.45 -2.16
C SER A 72 3.67 -15.01 -1.12
N ARG A 73 2.91 -15.95 -0.60
CA ARG A 73 1.95 -15.75 0.50
C ARG A 73 2.50 -16.36 1.76
N TRP A 74 2.18 -15.73 2.88
CA TRP A 74 2.42 -16.35 4.18
C TRP A 74 1.43 -17.51 4.38
N GLU A 75 1.95 -18.66 4.69
CA GLU A 75 1.21 -19.87 5.02
C GLU A 75 1.32 -20.17 6.53
N LEU A 76 0.91 -21.37 6.97
CA LEU A 76 0.81 -21.71 8.39
C LEU A 76 2.09 -21.43 9.19
N ASP A 77 3.26 -21.76 8.63
CA ASP A 77 4.54 -21.73 9.36
C ASP A 77 5.65 -20.93 8.64
N GLY A 78 5.34 -20.26 7.54
CA GLY A 78 6.34 -19.55 6.74
C GLY A 78 5.81 -19.10 5.37
N TRP A 79 6.72 -18.64 4.53
CA TRP A 79 6.39 -18.26 3.16
C TRP A 79 6.20 -19.47 2.26
N GLY A 80 5.15 -19.44 1.44
CA GLY A 80 4.94 -20.39 0.35
C GLY A 80 6.00 -20.28 -0.75
N LEU A 81 5.96 -21.17 -1.72
CA LEU A 81 6.83 -21.09 -2.89
C LEU A 81 6.51 -19.85 -3.73
N PRO A 82 7.52 -19.20 -4.33
CA PRO A 82 7.30 -18.09 -5.28
C PRO A 82 6.41 -18.50 -6.45
N ILE A 83 5.47 -17.63 -6.78
CA ILE A 83 4.56 -17.74 -7.92
C ILE A 83 4.85 -16.59 -8.88
N MET A 84 5.06 -16.91 -10.16
CA MET A 84 5.28 -15.89 -11.20
C MET A 84 3.95 -15.39 -11.72
N VAL A 85 3.77 -14.06 -11.75
CA VAL A 85 2.62 -13.37 -12.34
C VAL A 85 2.83 -13.19 -13.84
N ALA A 86 3.94 -12.57 -14.20
CA ALA A 86 4.32 -12.24 -15.57
C ALA A 86 5.82 -12.07 -15.69
N ASN A 87 6.32 -12.08 -16.92
CA ASN A 87 7.70 -11.69 -17.22
C ASN A 87 7.75 -10.91 -18.54
N GLY A 88 8.81 -10.16 -18.75
CA GLY A 88 9.00 -9.40 -19.99
C GLY A 88 10.33 -8.70 -20.05
N GLN A 89 10.50 -7.99 -21.15
CA GLN A 89 11.63 -7.08 -21.39
C GLN A 89 11.14 -5.64 -21.25
N ASP A 90 12.07 -4.70 -21.16
CA ASP A 90 11.76 -3.27 -21.09
C ASP A 90 10.91 -2.84 -19.87
N TRP A 91 10.90 -3.66 -18.82
CA TRP A 91 10.23 -3.29 -17.58
C TRP A 91 11.04 -2.24 -16.82
N LEU A 92 10.33 -1.23 -16.31
CA LEU A 92 10.93 -0.24 -15.43
C LEU A 92 11.16 -0.86 -14.04
N VAL A 93 12.42 -0.98 -13.67
CA VAL A 93 12.82 -1.40 -12.32
C VAL A 93 13.09 -0.15 -11.49
N ASN A 94 12.14 0.22 -10.65
CA ASN A 94 12.22 1.42 -9.82
C ASN A 94 11.94 1.08 -8.36
N ARG A 95 12.70 1.67 -7.43
CA ARG A 95 12.53 1.44 -5.99
C ARG A 95 11.40 2.26 -5.38
N ALA A 96 11.00 3.36 -6.01
CA ALA A 96 9.97 4.25 -5.53
C ALA A 96 8.61 3.88 -6.11
N ASP A 97 8.58 3.55 -7.39
CA ASP A 97 7.41 3.09 -8.12
C ASP A 97 7.53 1.59 -8.33
N PHE A 98 7.16 0.83 -7.33
CA PHE A 98 7.32 -0.62 -7.26
C PHE A 98 6.04 -1.34 -7.69
N PRO A 99 6.15 -2.54 -8.26
CA PRO A 99 5.00 -3.35 -8.62
C PRO A 99 4.25 -3.86 -7.39
N SER A 100 3.01 -4.28 -7.55
CA SER A 100 2.26 -4.90 -6.46
C SER A 100 1.46 -6.12 -6.93
N VAL A 101 1.19 -7.00 -5.96
CA VAL A 101 0.21 -8.09 -6.06
C VAL A 101 -0.71 -7.96 -4.87
N VAL A 102 -2.01 -7.88 -5.11
CA VAL A 102 -3.02 -7.70 -4.07
C VAL A 102 -4.16 -8.71 -4.23
N GLN A 103 -4.65 -9.22 -3.12
CA GLN A 103 -5.88 -9.99 -3.09
C GLN A 103 -7.06 -9.06 -2.80
N LEU A 104 -8.02 -9.01 -3.72
CA LEU A 104 -9.21 -8.17 -3.61
C LEU A 104 -10.40 -8.90 -2.98
N ASN A 105 -10.55 -10.21 -3.28
CA ASN A 105 -11.49 -11.12 -2.63
C ASN A 105 -10.97 -12.56 -2.73
N GLU A 106 -11.78 -13.57 -2.39
CA GLU A 106 -11.35 -14.97 -2.38
C GLU A 106 -10.76 -15.43 -3.73
N SER A 107 -11.36 -15.07 -4.85
CA SER A 107 -10.95 -15.48 -6.18
C SER A 107 -10.25 -14.39 -6.99
N LEU A 108 -10.58 -13.12 -6.74
CA LEU A 108 -10.11 -11.98 -7.54
C LEU A 108 -8.85 -11.38 -6.96
N TRP A 109 -7.79 -11.38 -7.77
CA TRP A 109 -6.50 -10.77 -7.46
C TRP A 109 -6.12 -9.79 -8.57
N ALA A 110 -5.34 -8.80 -8.24
CA ALA A 110 -4.78 -7.84 -9.18
C ALA A 110 -3.27 -7.72 -8.99
N ALA A 111 -2.57 -7.53 -10.09
CA ALA A 111 -1.15 -7.24 -10.10
C ALA A 111 -0.87 -6.13 -11.11
N HIS A 112 0.16 -5.34 -10.83
CA HIS A 112 0.65 -4.37 -11.79
C HIS A 112 2.18 -4.36 -11.86
N TRP A 113 2.68 -3.91 -12.99
CA TRP A 113 4.08 -3.59 -13.24
C TRP A 113 4.19 -2.45 -14.25
N LEU A 114 5.38 -1.94 -14.43
CA LEU A 114 5.65 -0.79 -15.28
C LEU A 114 6.49 -1.21 -16.48
N VAL A 115 6.15 -0.69 -17.65
CA VAL A 115 6.88 -0.95 -18.89
C VAL A 115 7.36 0.37 -19.49
N MET A 116 8.67 0.48 -19.75
CA MET A 116 9.26 1.64 -20.39
C MET A 116 8.74 1.76 -21.82
N THR A 117 8.19 2.90 -22.19
CA THR A 117 7.68 3.19 -23.53
C THR A 117 8.60 4.10 -24.31
N ASP A 118 9.23 5.06 -23.65
CA ASP A 118 10.28 5.90 -24.25
C ASP A 118 11.32 6.33 -23.19
N PRO A 119 12.52 5.73 -23.20
CA PRO A 119 13.56 6.08 -22.23
C PRO A 119 14.14 7.49 -22.43
N ALA A 120 14.00 8.10 -23.61
CA ALA A 120 14.56 9.42 -23.88
C ALA A 120 13.81 10.54 -23.14
N VAL A 121 12.53 10.32 -22.85
CA VAL A 121 11.67 11.25 -22.09
C VAL A 121 11.20 10.65 -20.77
N PHE A 122 11.74 9.48 -20.40
CA PHE A 122 11.39 8.73 -19.19
C PHE A 122 9.88 8.39 -19.12
N ALA A 123 9.29 8.06 -20.28
CA ALA A 123 7.89 7.67 -20.35
C ALA A 123 7.72 6.16 -20.11
N TYR A 124 6.73 5.81 -19.32
CA TYR A 124 6.38 4.42 -19.01
C TYR A 124 4.90 4.27 -18.76
N ASP A 125 4.39 3.07 -19.02
CA ASP A 125 2.99 2.70 -18.87
C ASP A 125 2.80 1.72 -17.72
N VAL A 126 1.66 1.81 -17.07
CA VAL A 126 1.14 0.78 -16.16
C VAL A 126 0.57 -0.37 -16.99
N LEU A 127 0.97 -1.60 -16.67
CA LEU A 127 0.28 -2.81 -17.06
C LEU A 127 -0.37 -3.45 -15.84
N VAL A 128 -1.62 -3.86 -15.99
CA VAL A 128 -2.41 -4.54 -14.96
C VAL A 128 -2.81 -5.91 -15.47
N SER A 129 -2.72 -6.93 -14.63
CA SER A 129 -3.28 -8.25 -14.87
C SER A 129 -4.19 -8.65 -13.72
N LEU A 130 -5.25 -9.37 -14.03
CA LEU A 130 -6.17 -9.93 -13.05
C LEU A 130 -6.02 -11.45 -13.00
N SER A 131 -6.23 -12.01 -11.83
CA SER A 131 -6.47 -13.43 -11.63
C SER A 131 -7.87 -13.60 -11.05
N ARG A 132 -8.60 -14.61 -11.54
CA ARG A 132 -9.96 -14.93 -11.06
C ARG A 132 -10.05 -16.32 -10.40
N ASP A 133 -8.91 -16.91 -10.14
CA ASP A 133 -8.78 -18.25 -9.54
C ASP A 133 -7.88 -18.26 -8.29
N GLY A 134 -7.81 -17.13 -7.58
CA GLY A 134 -7.06 -17.00 -6.34
C GLY A 134 -5.55 -16.84 -6.53
N GLY A 135 -5.12 -16.25 -7.66
CA GLY A 135 -3.71 -16.00 -7.95
C GLY A 135 -3.01 -17.19 -8.65
N VAL A 136 -3.74 -18.23 -9.04
CA VAL A 136 -3.13 -19.42 -9.70
C VAL A 136 -2.77 -19.15 -11.15
N THR A 137 -3.69 -18.50 -11.89
CA THR A 137 -3.43 -18.05 -13.27
C THR A 137 -3.75 -16.58 -13.45
N TRP A 138 -3.07 -15.94 -14.40
CA TRP A 138 -3.17 -14.52 -14.66
C TRP A 138 -3.62 -14.25 -16.09
N GLU A 139 -4.60 -13.35 -16.23
CA GLU A 139 -5.15 -12.93 -17.52
C GLU A 139 -4.12 -12.10 -18.32
N PRO A 140 -4.29 -11.99 -19.67
CA PRO A 140 -3.46 -11.08 -20.45
C PRO A 140 -3.52 -9.66 -19.88
N PRO A 141 -2.37 -8.95 -19.79
CA PRO A 141 -2.33 -7.63 -19.19
C PRO A 141 -3.00 -6.57 -20.06
N PHE A 142 -3.51 -5.54 -19.43
CA PHE A 142 -4.10 -4.36 -20.07
C PHE A 142 -3.54 -3.07 -19.47
N LYS A 143 -3.69 -1.95 -20.18
CA LYS A 143 -3.39 -0.61 -19.69
C LYS A 143 -4.66 0.00 -19.08
N PRO A 144 -4.63 0.54 -17.83
CA PRO A 144 -5.78 1.19 -17.24
C PRO A 144 -6.04 2.60 -17.81
N HIS A 145 -5.07 3.16 -18.52
CA HIS A 145 -5.14 4.48 -19.17
C HIS A 145 -5.12 4.35 -20.70
N THR A 146 -5.76 5.28 -21.40
CA THR A 146 -5.94 5.22 -22.87
C THR A 146 -5.64 6.56 -23.55
N ASP A 147 -4.92 7.45 -22.89
CA ASP A 147 -4.58 8.79 -23.39
C ASP A 147 -3.55 8.77 -24.53
N GLY A 148 -2.69 7.73 -24.58
CA GLY A 148 -1.68 7.55 -25.63
C GLY A 148 -0.54 8.56 -25.57
N THR A 149 -0.34 9.25 -24.43
CA THR A 149 0.77 10.20 -24.26
C THR A 149 2.06 9.48 -23.89
N LEU A 150 3.20 10.03 -24.28
CA LEU A 150 4.51 9.60 -23.81
C LEU A 150 4.83 10.33 -22.51
N SER A 151 4.29 9.84 -21.42
CA SER A 151 4.44 10.40 -20.06
C SER A 151 4.63 9.30 -19.02
N GLU A 152 4.80 9.71 -17.77
CA GLU A 152 4.92 8.78 -16.64
C GLU A 152 3.53 8.37 -16.18
N HIS A 153 3.28 7.04 -16.07
CA HIS A 153 2.06 6.47 -15.50
C HIS A 153 2.46 5.42 -14.47
N GLY A 154 2.23 5.68 -13.18
CA GLY A 154 2.70 4.77 -12.13
C GLY A 154 2.10 4.97 -10.75
N PHE A 155 2.77 4.49 -9.71
CA PHE A 155 2.36 4.62 -8.31
C PHE A 155 0.94 4.07 -8.05
N VAL A 156 0.71 2.84 -8.49
CA VAL A 156 -0.61 2.22 -8.58
C VAL A 156 -1.12 1.74 -7.23
N SER A 157 -2.41 1.97 -6.99
CA SER A 157 -3.19 1.35 -5.91
C SER A 157 -4.47 0.72 -6.43
N PHE A 158 -4.93 -0.36 -5.79
CA PHE A 158 -6.14 -1.09 -6.18
C PHE A 158 -7.23 -1.02 -5.11
N PHE A 159 -8.48 -1.02 -5.55
CA PHE A 159 -9.65 -1.12 -4.68
C PHE A 159 -10.75 -1.94 -5.34
N THR A 160 -11.81 -2.21 -4.60
CA THR A 160 -13.02 -2.85 -5.15
C THR A 160 -14.23 -1.93 -4.98
N GLU A 161 -15.13 -1.95 -5.96
CA GLU A 161 -16.47 -1.38 -5.87
C GLU A 161 -17.49 -2.40 -6.38
N GLY A 162 -18.11 -3.13 -5.45
CA GLY A 162 -18.88 -4.33 -5.82
C GLY A 162 -17.96 -5.39 -6.40
N ASP A 163 -18.28 -5.83 -7.61
CA ASP A 163 -17.50 -6.84 -8.37
C ASP A 163 -16.45 -6.20 -9.31
N ASP A 164 -16.41 -4.86 -9.38
CA ASP A 164 -15.47 -4.14 -10.23
C ASP A 164 -14.13 -3.94 -9.52
N VAL A 165 -13.05 -3.95 -10.30
CA VAL A 165 -11.70 -3.61 -9.85
C VAL A 165 -11.44 -2.14 -10.16
N GLY A 166 -11.19 -1.35 -9.12
CA GLY A 166 -10.72 0.01 -9.26
C GLY A 166 -9.19 0.07 -9.32
N VAL A 167 -8.67 0.90 -10.20
CA VAL A 167 -7.24 1.18 -10.36
C VAL A 167 -7.04 2.68 -10.20
N VAL A 168 -6.12 3.07 -9.33
CA VAL A 168 -5.66 4.46 -9.15
C VAL A 168 -4.21 4.53 -9.57
N TRP A 169 -3.80 5.62 -10.24
CA TRP A 169 -2.40 5.85 -10.61
C TRP A 169 -2.07 7.35 -10.61
N LEU A 170 -0.80 7.67 -10.51
CA LEU A 170 -0.27 9.00 -10.82
C LEU A 170 -0.06 9.09 -12.33
N ASP A 171 -0.39 10.23 -12.91
CA ASP A 171 -0.48 10.44 -14.34
C ASP A 171 0.17 11.75 -14.77
N GLY A 172 1.18 11.62 -15.60
CA GLY A 172 2.01 12.74 -16.07
C GLY A 172 1.53 13.39 -17.37
N ARG A 173 0.37 13.02 -17.93
CA ARG A 173 -0.11 13.54 -19.24
C ARG A 173 -0.27 15.06 -19.30
N GLU A 174 -0.50 15.70 -18.16
CA GLU A 174 -0.62 17.15 -18.05
C GLU A 174 0.72 17.86 -17.83
N MET A 175 1.81 17.10 -17.61
CA MET A 175 3.15 17.66 -17.49
C MET A 175 3.69 18.06 -18.86
N GLU A 176 4.53 19.08 -18.90
CA GLU A 176 5.23 19.40 -20.15
C GLU A 176 6.22 18.28 -20.49
N ALA A 177 6.23 17.85 -21.75
CA ALA A 177 7.11 16.78 -22.22
C ALA A 177 8.60 17.09 -21.89
N GLY A 178 9.26 16.18 -21.16
CA GLY A 178 10.68 16.27 -20.85
C GLY A 178 11.03 16.68 -19.41
N HIS A 179 10.12 16.66 -18.47
CA HIS A 179 10.39 16.92 -17.05
C HIS A 179 11.02 15.74 -16.28
N GLY A 180 11.70 14.81 -16.92
CA GLY A 180 12.64 13.93 -16.23
C GLY A 180 13.74 14.76 -15.56
N HIS A 181 13.63 15.00 -14.25
CA HIS A 181 14.68 15.55 -13.36
C HIS A 181 15.49 16.77 -13.87
N LYS A 182 14.93 17.63 -14.72
CA LYS A 182 15.57 18.92 -15.00
C LYS A 182 15.44 19.80 -13.74
N GLU A 183 16.60 20.32 -13.30
CA GLU A 183 16.67 21.40 -12.30
C GLU A 183 15.65 22.48 -12.65
N MET A 184 14.85 22.87 -11.65
CA MET A 184 13.76 23.82 -11.79
C MET A 184 14.24 25.10 -12.47
N SER A 185 13.85 25.29 -13.72
CA SER A 185 13.93 26.59 -14.37
C SER A 185 12.89 27.53 -13.73
N GLU A 186 13.23 28.82 -13.63
CA GLU A 186 12.37 29.89 -13.09
C GLU A 186 10.91 29.72 -13.50
N PRO A 187 9.94 29.89 -12.59
CA PRO A 187 8.53 29.69 -12.89
C PRO A 187 8.07 30.66 -13.98
N ASN A 188 7.72 30.12 -15.14
CA ASN A 188 6.94 30.85 -16.11
C ASN A 188 5.59 31.22 -15.45
N GLN A 189 5.06 32.41 -15.70
CA GLN A 189 3.79 32.94 -15.15
C GLN A 189 2.54 32.21 -15.72
N GLY A 190 2.60 30.88 -15.82
CA GLY A 190 1.50 30.00 -16.18
C GLY A 190 1.06 29.16 -14.97
N GLU A 191 -0.12 28.60 -15.04
CA GLU A 191 -0.62 27.64 -14.07
C GLU A 191 0.37 26.48 -13.92
N LEU A 192 0.75 26.14 -12.68
CA LEU A 192 1.68 25.05 -12.41
C LEU A 192 1.06 23.74 -12.88
N LYS A 193 1.67 23.10 -13.86
CA LYS A 193 1.30 21.76 -14.31
C LYS A 193 2.17 20.72 -13.62
N GLY A 194 1.57 19.60 -13.26
CA GLY A 194 2.26 18.52 -12.57
C GLY A 194 1.52 17.20 -12.74
N MET A 195 1.94 16.19 -11.97
CA MET A 195 1.23 14.92 -11.90
C MET A 195 -0.19 15.14 -11.42
N THR A 196 -1.14 14.48 -12.08
CA THR A 196 -2.51 14.30 -11.60
C THR A 196 -2.64 12.93 -10.95
N ILE A 197 -3.68 12.72 -10.15
CA ILE A 197 -4.07 11.39 -9.69
C ILE A 197 -5.38 11.02 -10.34
N ARG A 198 -5.43 9.84 -10.96
CA ARG A 198 -6.56 9.36 -11.74
C ARG A 198 -6.99 7.97 -11.30
N SER A 199 -8.21 7.62 -11.63
CA SER A 199 -8.73 6.27 -11.43
C SER A 199 -9.60 5.83 -12.57
N THR A 200 -9.65 4.52 -12.79
CA THR A 200 -10.64 3.85 -13.63
C THR A 200 -11.20 2.63 -12.93
N LYS A 201 -12.23 2.02 -13.52
CA LYS A 201 -12.78 0.73 -13.11
C LYS A 201 -12.72 -0.27 -14.24
N VAL A 202 -12.48 -1.50 -13.88
CA VAL A 202 -12.51 -2.67 -14.76
C VAL A 202 -13.60 -3.60 -14.28
N THR A 203 -14.57 -3.83 -15.12
CA THR A 203 -15.70 -4.73 -14.82
C THR A 203 -15.31 -6.19 -14.87
N ALA A 204 -16.19 -7.04 -14.38
CA ALA A 204 -16.00 -8.49 -14.41
C ALA A 204 -15.80 -9.06 -15.83
N ASP A 205 -16.36 -8.42 -16.86
CA ASP A 205 -16.18 -8.82 -18.27
C ASP A 205 -14.93 -8.22 -18.93
N GLY A 206 -14.11 -7.46 -18.17
CA GLY A 206 -12.88 -6.84 -18.65
C GLY A 206 -13.07 -5.48 -19.33
N SER A 207 -14.29 -4.91 -19.34
CA SER A 207 -14.51 -3.57 -19.87
C SER A 207 -13.85 -2.52 -18.97
N ILE A 208 -13.12 -1.58 -19.57
CA ILE A 208 -12.44 -0.49 -18.85
C ILE A 208 -13.28 0.79 -19.01
N PHE A 209 -13.64 1.42 -17.91
CA PHE A 209 -14.32 2.71 -17.94
C PHE A 209 -13.38 3.87 -18.27
N GLN A 210 -13.95 4.99 -18.70
CA GLN A 210 -13.20 6.23 -18.84
C GLN A 210 -12.61 6.63 -17.48
N ASP A 211 -11.36 7.07 -17.48
CA ASP A 211 -10.67 7.51 -16.28
C ASP A 211 -11.27 8.81 -15.72
N GLN A 212 -11.21 8.95 -14.41
CA GLN A 212 -11.64 10.13 -13.65
C GLN A 212 -10.45 10.77 -12.98
N ILE A 213 -10.38 12.09 -12.99
CA ILE A 213 -9.42 12.85 -12.19
C ILE A 213 -9.90 12.88 -10.74
N ILE A 214 -9.01 12.54 -9.81
CA ILE A 214 -9.23 12.67 -8.37
C ILE A 214 -8.64 13.97 -7.85
N ASP A 215 -7.42 14.30 -8.31
CA ASP A 215 -6.73 15.53 -7.97
C ASP A 215 -5.85 16.00 -9.15
N ASN A 216 -5.79 17.30 -9.36
CA ASN A 216 -5.13 17.91 -10.51
C ASN A 216 -3.64 18.18 -10.29
N LEU A 217 -3.17 18.19 -9.04
CA LEU A 217 -1.78 18.52 -8.72
C LEU A 217 -1.31 17.77 -7.48
N VAL A 218 -0.51 16.75 -7.70
CA VAL A 218 0.01 15.88 -6.64
C VAL A 218 1.52 15.76 -6.69
N CYS A 219 2.11 15.16 -5.66
CA CYS A 219 3.55 14.86 -5.64
C CYS A 219 3.90 13.82 -6.70
N ASP A 220 4.87 14.14 -7.53
CA ASP A 220 5.21 13.40 -8.75
C ASP A 220 5.87 12.03 -8.49
N CYS A 221 6.31 11.75 -7.26
CA CYS A 221 7.18 10.61 -6.95
C CYS A 221 6.84 9.93 -5.62
N CYS A 222 5.65 10.15 -5.10
CA CYS A 222 5.24 9.59 -3.82
C CYS A 222 4.18 8.52 -4.02
N GLN A 223 4.38 7.38 -3.38
CA GLN A 223 3.43 6.26 -3.41
C GLN A 223 2.05 6.72 -2.93
N THR A 224 1.02 6.15 -3.51
CA THR A 224 -0.35 6.21 -3.02
C THR A 224 -0.67 4.96 -2.21
N ASP A 225 -1.67 5.03 -1.35
CA ASP A 225 -2.19 3.85 -0.67
C ASP A 225 -3.71 3.94 -0.53
N ILE A 226 -4.37 2.79 -0.47
CA ILE A 226 -5.83 2.73 -0.44
C ILE A 226 -6.28 1.62 0.52
N ALA A 227 -7.31 1.92 1.30
CA ALA A 227 -7.94 0.93 2.17
C ALA A 227 -9.45 0.88 1.96
N GLN A 228 -10.01 -0.31 2.08
CA GLN A 228 -11.46 -0.51 2.07
C GLN A 228 -12.02 -0.22 3.47
N SER A 229 -12.87 0.78 3.57
CA SER A 229 -13.61 1.11 4.79
C SER A 229 -15.10 0.80 4.66
N ASN A 230 -15.86 0.84 5.77
CA ASN A 230 -17.31 0.68 5.74
C ASN A 230 -18.05 1.79 4.96
N GLN A 231 -17.38 2.90 4.68
CA GLN A 231 -17.91 4.03 3.91
C GLN A 231 -17.39 4.07 2.46
N GLY A 232 -16.75 3.00 2.02
CA GLY A 232 -16.13 2.88 0.71
C GLY A 232 -14.61 3.02 0.75
N PRO A 233 -13.95 2.87 -0.40
CA PRO A 233 -12.51 3.02 -0.53
C PRO A 233 -12.05 4.40 -0.08
N ILE A 234 -10.97 4.47 0.69
CA ILE A 234 -10.28 5.69 1.06
C ILE A 234 -8.86 5.66 0.51
N LEU A 235 -8.57 6.61 -0.35
CA LEU A 235 -7.27 6.82 -0.98
C LEU A 235 -6.51 7.88 -0.19
N VAL A 236 -5.23 7.66 0.06
CA VAL A 236 -4.32 8.64 0.65
C VAL A 236 -3.12 8.85 -0.27
N PHE A 237 -2.68 10.09 -0.39
CA PHE A 237 -1.61 10.49 -1.27
C PHE A 237 -0.93 11.76 -0.77
N ARG A 238 0.26 12.06 -1.31
CA ARG A 238 0.90 13.35 -1.06
C ARG A 238 0.44 14.35 -2.10
N ASN A 239 -0.24 15.39 -1.66
CA ASN A 239 -0.67 16.50 -2.49
C ASN A 239 0.52 17.43 -2.83
N ARG A 240 0.33 18.31 -3.77
CA ARG A 240 1.24 19.39 -4.14
C ARG A 240 0.42 20.65 -4.38
N THR A 241 0.80 21.76 -3.80
CA THR A 241 0.21 23.06 -4.10
C THR A 241 1.13 23.88 -5.00
N GLU A 242 0.62 24.94 -5.59
CA GLU A 242 1.41 25.90 -6.39
C GLU A 242 2.61 26.49 -5.61
N ASN A 243 2.53 26.55 -4.28
CA ASN A 243 3.59 27.01 -3.41
C ASN A 243 4.49 25.87 -2.89
N GLU A 244 4.47 24.69 -3.55
CA GLU A 244 5.28 23.53 -3.20
C GLU A 244 5.04 22.99 -1.77
N ARG A 245 3.85 23.23 -1.20
CA ARG A 245 3.43 22.54 0.01
C ARG A 245 2.98 21.14 -0.33
N ARG A 246 3.56 20.13 0.35
CA ARG A 246 3.37 18.72 0.03
C ARG A 246 2.91 17.94 1.26
N ASP A 247 1.72 18.28 1.75
CA ASP A 247 1.05 17.60 2.87
C ASP A 247 0.29 16.34 2.39
N ILE A 248 -0.12 15.50 3.35
CA ILE A 248 -0.90 14.30 3.02
C ILE A 248 -2.38 14.64 2.96
N TYR A 249 -2.99 14.21 1.87
CA TYR A 249 -4.42 14.37 1.57
C TYR A 249 -5.09 13.01 1.41
N TYR A 250 -6.41 13.01 1.50
CA TYR A 250 -7.23 11.85 1.20
C TYR A 250 -8.41 12.22 0.31
N SER A 251 -8.93 11.23 -0.40
CA SER A 251 -10.22 11.25 -1.09
C SER A 251 -10.95 9.94 -0.82
N ARG A 252 -12.28 9.99 -0.76
CA ARG A 252 -13.13 8.83 -0.49
C ARG A 252 -14.05 8.56 -1.68
N MET A 253 -14.14 7.29 -2.08
CA MET A 253 -15.09 6.85 -3.10
C MET A 253 -16.45 6.59 -2.45
N THR A 254 -17.49 7.24 -2.96
CA THR A 254 -18.87 7.00 -2.54
C THR A 254 -19.78 7.02 -3.77
N ASN A 255 -20.56 5.96 -3.96
CA ASN A 255 -21.48 5.84 -5.11
C ASN A 255 -20.77 6.06 -6.47
N GLY A 256 -19.60 5.50 -6.67
CA GLY A 256 -18.83 5.58 -7.92
C GLY A 256 -18.14 6.93 -8.18
N ARG A 257 -18.07 7.79 -7.17
CA ARG A 257 -17.43 9.12 -7.29
C ARG A 257 -16.46 9.37 -6.15
N TRP A 258 -15.33 9.93 -6.49
CA TRP A 258 -14.36 10.44 -5.52
C TRP A 258 -14.83 11.76 -4.93
N SER A 259 -14.64 11.92 -3.63
CA SER A 259 -14.84 13.23 -2.97
C SER A 259 -13.75 14.21 -3.40
N GLU A 260 -13.98 15.48 -3.18
CA GLU A 260 -12.91 16.47 -3.21
C GLU A 260 -11.80 16.10 -2.21
N SER A 261 -10.54 16.30 -2.61
CA SER A 261 -9.38 15.99 -1.79
C SER A 261 -9.33 16.87 -0.54
N GLN A 262 -9.11 16.25 0.62
CA GLN A 262 -9.04 16.92 1.91
C GLN A 262 -7.70 16.59 2.61
N PRO A 263 -7.10 17.52 3.37
CA PRO A 263 -5.90 17.22 4.11
C PRO A 263 -6.18 16.22 5.26
N VAL A 264 -5.32 15.22 5.42
CA VAL A 264 -5.27 14.38 6.61
C VAL A 264 -4.77 15.21 7.80
N ALA A 265 -3.75 16.02 7.55
CA ALA A 265 -3.21 16.99 8.49
C ALA A 265 -2.50 18.10 7.71
N ILE A 266 -2.49 19.29 8.31
CA ILE A 266 -1.73 20.42 7.77
C ILE A 266 -0.38 20.45 8.49
N ASP A 267 0.65 19.97 7.81
CA ASP A 267 2.03 19.98 8.27
C ASP A 267 2.77 21.24 7.84
N ASP A 268 2.29 21.89 6.76
CA ASP A 268 2.94 22.98 6.05
C ASP A 268 4.35 22.60 5.55
N TRP A 269 4.50 21.35 5.09
CA TRP A 269 5.78 20.91 4.57
C TRP A 269 6.06 21.46 3.18
N ASN A 270 6.82 22.55 3.18
CA ASN A 270 7.24 23.20 1.95
C ASN A 270 8.55 22.58 1.45
N ILE A 271 8.50 21.96 0.27
CA ILE A 271 9.66 21.31 -0.33
C ILE A 271 9.57 21.39 -1.86
N ALA A 272 10.51 22.13 -2.45
CA ALA A 272 10.73 22.15 -3.90
C ALA A 272 11.56 20.91 -4.30
N GLY A 273 10.93 19.74 -4.38
CA GLY A 273 11.61 18.49 -4.69
C GLY A 273 10.77 17.26 -4.39
N CYS A 274 11.34 16.09 -4.69
CA CYS A 274 10.71 14.79 -4.55
C CYS A 274 11.08 14.13 -3.20
N PRO A 275 10.20 14.10 -2.20
CA PRO A 275 10.49 13.45 -0.93
C PRO A 275 10.50 11.92 -1.02
N VAL A 276 9.88 11.33 -2.03
CA VAL A 276 9.78 9.88 -2.27
C VAL A 276 9.26 9.14 -1.01
N ASN A 277 8.27 9.71 -0.37
CA ASN A 277 7.66 9.18 0.85
C ASN A 277 6.14 9.35 0.75
N GLY A 278 5.44 8.33 0.32
CA GLY A 278 3.98 8.26 0.36
C GLY A 278 3.45 8.00 1.76
N PRO A 279 2.14 8.22 1.98
CA PRO A 279 1.44 7.78 3.17
C PRO A 279 1.12 6.28 3.09
N SER A 280 0.69 5.72 4.23
CA SER A 280 0.06 4.41 4.27
C SER A 280 -1.26 4.49 5.03
N VAL A 281 -2.28 3.74 4.60
CA VAL A 281 -3.61 3.72 5.20
C VAL A 281 -4.05 2.30 5.54
N ALA A 282 -4.68 2.15 6.68
CA ALA A 282 -5.37 0.92 7.06
C ALA A 282 -6.76 1.27 7.59
N ALA A 283 -7.76 0.42 7.28
CA ALA A 283 -9.11 0.58 7.78
C ALA A 283 -9.63 -0.74 8.36
N ASN A 284 -10.31 -0.65 9.50
CA ASN A 284 -10.99 -1.78 10.12
C ASN A 284 -12.32 -1.30 10.68
N GLY A 285 -13.41 -1.70 10.02
CA GLY A 285 -14.74 -1.24 10.38
C GLY A 285 -14.86 0.28 10.28
N GLN A 286 -15.13 0.95 11.40
CA GLN A 286 -15.28 2.41 11.47
C GLN A 286 -13.96 3.14 11.79
N THR A 287 -12.87 2.41 12.01
CA THR A 287 -11.59 3.00 12.34
C THR A 287 -10.73 3.05 11.08
N THR A 288 -10.19 4.22 10.79
CA THR A 288 -9.19 4.44 9.76
C THR A 288 -7.93 5.02 10.38
N ALA A 289 -6.78 4.49 10.00
CA ALA A 289 -5.47 4.95 10.42
C ALA A 289 -4.65 5.37 9.21
N VAL A 290 -4.02 6.53 9.26
CA VAL A 290 -3.09 7.01 8.23
C VAL A 290 -1.75 7.33 8.88
N ALA A 291 -0.68 6.75 8.35
CA ALA A 291 0.68 7.03 8.77
C ALA A 291 1.46 7.72 7.64
N TRP A 292 2.29 8.68 7.97
CA TRP A 292 3.12 9.37 6.98
C TRP A 292 4.39 9.95 7.57
N TYR A 293 5.35 10.17 6.69
CA TYR A 293 6.58 10.89 7.00
C TYR A 293 6.44 12.38 6.64
N THR A 294 6.99 13.25 7.49
CA THR A 294 7.11 14.69 7.22
C THR A 294 8.45 15.22 7.74
N LYS A 295 8.94 16.30 7.14
CA LYS A 295 10.12 17.04 7.60
C LYS A 295 9.80 18.53 7.75
N ALA A 296 8.54 18.89 7.96
CA ALA A 296 8.07 20.26 8.05
C ALA A 296 8.79 21.08 9.13
N LYS A 297 9.23 20.45 10.22
CA LYS A 297 9.96 21.12 11.33
C LYS A 297 11.48 21.11 11.14
N GLY A 298 12.00 20.76 9.96
CA GLY A 298 13.43 20.67 9.68
C GLY A 298 14.09 19.34 10.08
N TYR A 299 13.39 18.45 10.76
CA TYR A 299 13.80 17.08 11.09
C TYR A 299 12.71 16.09 10.71
N GLY A 300 13.10 14.82 10.44
CA GLY A 300 12.16 13.78 10.04
C GLY A 300 11.27 13.32 11.18
N GLU A 301 9.98 13.23 10.93
CA GLU A 301 8.97 12.69 11.85
C GLU A 301 8.10 11.67 11.09
N VAL A 302 7.64 10.62 11.79
CA VAL A 302 6.52 9.80 11.36
C VAL A 302 5.31 10.21 12.19
N LYS A 303 4.22 10.54 11.50
CA LYS A 303 2.94 10.93 12.12
C LYS A 303 1.88 9.86 11.88
N LEU A 304 0.88 9.84 12.75
CA LEU A 304 -0.28 8.96 12.69
C LEU A 304 -1.54 9.77 12.97
N ALA A 305 -2.51 9.67 12.08
CA ALA A 305 -3.89 10.12 12.28
C ALA A 305 -4.82 8.92 12.45
N LEU A 306 -5.78 9.04 13.36
CA LEU A 306 -6.79 8.02 13.63
C LEU A 306 -8.18 8.66 13.58
N SER A 307 -9.07 8.12 12.77
CA SER A 307 -10.50 8.41 12.79
C SER A 307 -11.26 7.22 13.34
N LYS A 308 -12.18 7.46 14.29
CA LYS A 308 -13.00 6.42 14.91
C LYS A 308 -14.47 6.44 14.48
N THR A 309 -14.89 7.47 13.79
CA THR A 309 -16.32 7.67 13.43
C THR A 309 -16.58 7.52 11.94
N GLY A 310 -15.55 7.39 11.14
CA GLY A 310 -15.66 7.32 9.67
C GLY A 310 -16.02 8.66 9.00
N ASP A 311 -16.29 9.72 9.74
CA ASP A 311 -16.74 11.02 9.22
C ASP A 311 -15.58 11.98 8.91
N GLY A 312 -14.51 11.46 8.38
CA GLY A 312 -13.28 12.20 8.04
C GLY A 312 -12.07 11.69 8.83
N LEU A 313 -10.89 12.11 8.40
CA LEU A 313 -9.61 11.85 9.07
C LEU A 313 -9.17 13.07 9.88
#